data_55ac86a51d46fcb4afff30dae3249eac
#
_entry.id   55ac86a51d46fcb4afff30dae3249eac
#
_cell.length_a   1.000
_cell.length_b   1.000
_cell.length_c   1.000
_cell.angle_alpha   90.00
_cell.angle_beta   90.00
_cell.angle_gamma   90.00
#
_symmetry.space_group_name_H-M   'P 1'
#
loop_
_entity.id
_entity.type
_entity.pdbx_description
1 polymer ?
#
loop_
_entity_poly.entity_id
_entity_poly.type
_entity_poly.pdbx_seq_one_letter_code
_entity_poly.pdbx_strand_id
1 'polypeptide(L)'
;MLSPAERITKKEMERRYGLVRSKMKEADLEILLVSGVRFVGSIGYLRYLTNWAEPFAGETLLFPVEGTPVFFARTSERALLVENLLGGMETVTGSTAPIVAEYVKKTGKKKVGICGLRTMFADYYLQLCNELPGVEFKDHSALMDEVRMVKSQEELHWVDQSAKLGDTAFKLFSSLIQEGREEGEVFLEVEHLVKRLGAENVYFMMAADPKPVAKFMDLAFDHYEKGDLIFFNAEIAGPAGYYTQLVRTLSLGKPNDEAAKAAEVCLKTLSEVDGMLKPGVMTTDIYRAIVESIESSGFKMGLHSGHSQGLDIFERPLINDSDAVTLKENMVIVIHPHVLLPSGGGMWMGETYVVTTEGGQRLHRSNRDLNVL
;
A
#
# COMPACT_ATOMS: atom_id res chain seq x y z
N MET A 1 -5.73 -23.85 1.12
CA MET A 1 -5.10 -22.55 0.89
C MET A 1 -3.64 -22.69 1.26
N LEU A 2 -2.71 -22.16 0.43
CA LEU A 2 -1.29 -22.13 0.75
C LEU A 2 -1.10 -21.29 2.04
N SER A 3 -0.17 -21.69 2.91
CA SER A 3 0.22 -20.84 4.03
C SER A 3 0.83 -19.53 3.53
N PRO A 4 0.82 -18.44 4.29
CA PRO A 4 1.47 -17.19 3.88
C PRO A 4 2.93 -17.39 3.43
N ALA A 5 3.65 -18.31 4.07
CA ALA A 5 5.05 -18.62 3.72
C ALA A 5 5.22 -19.34 2.36
N GLU A 6 4.21 -20.05 1.88
CA GLU A 6 4.26 -20.76 0.60
C GLU A 6 3.84 -19.90 -0.59
N ARG A 7 3.37 -18.67 -0.35
CA ARG A 7 2.85 -17.78 -1.40
C ARG A 7 3.95 -17.07 -2.20
N ILE A 8 5.11 -16.87 -1.61
CA ILE A 8 6.28 -16.30 -2.30
C ILE A 8 7.31 -17.38 -2.48
N THR A 9 7.70 -17.61 -3.74
CA THR A 9 8.64 -18.69 -4.07
C THR A 9 10.06 -18.39 -3.57
N LYS A 10 10.82 -19.46 -3.32
CA LYS A 10 12.23 -19.34 -2.97
C LYS A 10 13.03 -18.57 -4.03
N LYS A 11 12.72 -18.78 -5.32
CA LYS A 11 13.33 -18.05 -6.43
C LYS A 11 13.06 -16.55 -6.33
N GLU A 12 11.86 -16.16 -5.99
CA GLU A 12 11.51 -14.75 -5.79
C GLU A 12 12.25 -14.15 -4.57
N MET A 13 12.35 -14.88 -3.46
CA MET A 13 13.15 -14.43 -2.31
C MET A 13 14.62 -14.26 -2.65
N GLU A 14 15.20 -15.18 -3.40
CA GLU A 14 16.59 -15.07 -3.90
C GLU A 14 16.78 -13.85 -4.81
N ARG A 15 15.82 -13.56 -5.70
CA ARG A 15 15.81 -12.35 -6.53
C ARG A 15 15.81 -11.08 -5.66
N ARG A 16 14.93 -11.02 -4.66
CA ARG A 16 14.81 -9.86 -3.74
C ARG A 16 16.12 -9.64 -2.98
N TYR A 17 16.70 -10.69 -2.43
CA TYR A 17 18.00 -10.63 -1.75
C TYR A 17 19.10 -10.11 -2.67
N GLY A 18 19.14 -10.61 -3.91
CA GLY A 18 20.11 -10.16 -4.92
C GLY A 18 19.99 -8.67 -5.22
N LEU A 19 18.78 -8.16 -5.42
CA LEU A 19 18.51 -6.74 -5.67
C LEU A 19 18.92 -5.85 -4.50
N VAL A 20 18.49 -6.19 -3.28
CA VAL A 20 18.82 -5.41 -2.09
C VAL A 20 20.32 -5.40 -1.83
N ARG A 21 20.99 -6.55 -1.96
CA ARG A 21 22.46 -6.66 -1.81
C ARG A 21 23.22 -5.84 -2.87
N SER A 22 22.71 -5.79 -4.11
CA SER A 22 23.29 -4.92 -5.14
C SER A 22 23.21 -3.45 -4.73
N LYS A 23 22.05 -3.02 -4.28
CA LYS A 23 21.84 -1.64 -3.80
C LYS A 23 22.65 -1.31 -2.55
N MET A 24 22.80 -2.26 -1.65
CA MET A 24 23.69 -2.09 -0.47
C MET A 24 25.15 -1.90 -0.89
N LYS A 25 25.63 -2.65 -1.88
CA LYS A 25 26.99 -2.49 -2.43
C LYS A 25 27.19 -1.10 -3.09
N GLU A 26 26.19 -0.64 -3.87
CA GLU A 26 26.20 0.71 -4.45
C GLU A 26 26.25 1.81 -3.38
N ALA A 27 25.59 1.59 -2.24
CA ALA A 27 25.55 2.50 -1.10
C ALA A 27 26.71 2.32 -0.09
N ASP A 28 27.65 1.44 -0.36
CA ASP A 28 28.77 1.08 0.51
C ASP A 28 28.35 0.61 1.92
N LEU A 29 27.22 -0.15 1.98
CA LEU A 29 26.68 -0.73 3.21
C LEU A 29 27.13 -2.16 3.41
N GLU A 30 27.42 -2.52 4.67
CA GLU A 30 27.75 -3.89 5.06
C GLU A 30 26.55 -4.60 5.70
N ILE A 31 25.71 -3.84 6.40
CA ILE A 31 24.50 -4.33 7.10
C ILE A 31 23.37 -3.33 6.84
N LEU A 32 22.16 -3.87 6.65
CA LEU A 32 20.91 -3.12 6.70
C LEU A 32 20.08 -3.66 7.87
N LEU A 33 19.79 -2.82 8.86
CA LEU A 33 18.81 -3.11 9.90
C LEU A 33 17.44 -2.71 9.38
N VAL A 34 16.56 -3.70 9.21
CA VAL A 34 15.22 -3.49 8.66
C VAL A 34 14.20 -3.62 9.76
N SER A 35 13.48 -2.54 9.99
CA SER A 35 12.35 -2.47 10.93
C SER A 35 11.04 -2.40 10.17
N GLY A 36 9.98 -2.93 10.76
CA GLY A 36 8.62 -2.81 10.22
C GLY A 36 7.59 -2.99 11.33
N VAL A 37 6.50 -2.26 11.22
CA VAL A 37 5.34 -2.42 12.11
C VAL A 37 4.11 -2.67 11.25
N ARG A 38 3.17 -3.47 11.77
CA ARG A 38 1.89 -3.73 11.10
C ARG A 38 0.99 -2.49 11.16
N PHE A 39 1.46 -1.40 10.57
CA PHE A 39 0.70 -0.18 10.41
C PHE A 39 0.99 0.45 9.04
N VAL A 40 0.14 1.38 8.62
CA VAL A 40 0.22 2.01 7.31
C VAL A 40 1.64 2.49 7.00
N GLY A 41 2.26 1.88 6.00
CA GLY A 41 3.47 2.41 5.36
C GLY A 41 4.83 1.92 5.88
N SER A 42 4.93 0.76 6.56
CA SER A 42 6.26 0.24 6.91
C SER A 42 6.40 -1.27 7.13
N ILE A 43 5.32 -2.03 7.06
CA ILE A 43 5.40 -3.50 7.13
C ILE A 43 6.16 -4.05 5.93
N GLY A 44 6.01 -3.42 4.78
CA GLY A 44 6.51 -3.88 3.50
C GLY A 44 8.02 -4.04 3.45
N TYR A 45 8.79 -3.24 4.16
CA TYR A 45 10.24 -3.39 4.21
C TYR A 45 10.65 -4.72 4.81
N LEU A 46 10.17 -5.03 6.01
CA LEU A 46 10.48 -6.28 6.68
C LEU A 46 9.88 -7.47 5.92
N ARG A 47 8.64 -7.35 5.49
CA ARG A 47 7.92 -8.38 4.76
C ARG A 47 8.58 -8.73 3.41
N TYR A 48 9.11 -7.76 2.70
CA TYR A 48 9.78 -7.96 1.41
C TYR A 48 10.97 -8.92 1.52
N LEU A 49 11.72 -8.84 2.62
CA LEU A 49 12.91 -9.66 2.87
C LEU A 49 12.63 -10.93 3.68
N THR A 50 11.47 -11.03 4.34
CA THR A 50 11.17 -12.17 5.22
C THR A 50 9.92 -12.94 4.81
N ASN A 51 9.04 -12.33 4.02
CA ASN A 51 7.66 -12.79 3.81
C ASN A 51 6.84 -12.92 5.12
N TRP A 52 7.33 -12.35 6.23
CA TRP A 52 6.66 -12.36 7.53
C TRP A 52 5.51 -11.35 7.56
N ALA A 53 4.27 -11.86 7.70
CA ALA A 53 3.07 -11.05 7.63
C ALA A 53 2.65 -10.40 8.96
N GLU A 54 3.23 -10.84 10.06
CA GLU A 54 2.76 -10.52 11.42
C GLU A 54 3.88 -9.93 12.32
N PRO A 55 4.64 -8.91 11.87
CA PRO A 55 5.67 -8.34 12.74
C PRO A 55 5.03 -7.64 13.93
N PHE A 56 5.55 -7.92 15.13
CA PHE A 56 5.32 -7.06 16.26
C PHE A 56 6.27 -5.86 16.23
N ALA A 57 5.84 -4.79 16.87
CA ALA A 57 6.70 -3.65 17.09
C ALA A 57 8.03 -4.05 17.77
N GLY A 58 9.15 -3.61 17.18
CA GLY A 58 10.49 -3.93 17.64
C GLY A 58 11.10 -5.20 17.03
N GLU A 59 10.35 -6.04 16.29
CA GLU A 59 10.97 -7.10 15.50
C GLU A 59 11.82 -6.48 14.38
N THR A 60 13.03 -6.97 14.22
CA THR A 60 14.03 -6.39 13.34
C THR A 60 14.75 -7.49 12.58
N LEU A 61 15.10 -7.22 11.33
CA LEU A 61 15.97 -8.06 10.52
C LEU A 61 17.35 -7.40 10.40
N LEU A 62 18.40 -8.10 10.78
CA LEU A 62 19.76 -7.78 10.37
C LEU A 62 20.00 -8.46 9.02
N PHE A 63 20.09 -7.67 7.96
CA PHE A 63 20.29 -8.14 6.62
C PHE A 63 21.73 -7.79 6.18
N PRO A 64 22.65 -8.76 6.11
CA PRO A 64 24.02 -8.52 5.69
C PRO A 64 24.14 -8.47 4.16
N VAL A 65 25.09 -7.71 3.65
CA VAL A 65 25.42 -7.67 2.22
C VAL A 65 25.88 -9.04 1.70
N GLU A 66 26.43 -9.85 2.58
CA GLU A 66 26.83 -11.25 2.31
C GLU A 66 26.57 -12.11 3.56
N GLY A 67 26.10 -13.35 3.36
CA GLY A 67 25.79 -14.26 4.46
C GLY A 67 24.30 -14.38 4.76
N THR A 68 23.99 -15.04 5.87
CA THR A 68 22.61 -15.36 6.27
C THR A 68 22.00 -14.19 7.05
N PRO A 69 20.77 -13.75 6.70
CA PRO A 69 20.04 -12.77 7.51
C PRO A 69 19.71 -13.30 8.90
N VAL A 70 19.60 -12.41 9.88
CA VAL A 70 19.24 -12.73 11.27
C VAL A 70 17.96 -12.01 11.66
N PHE A 71 16.93 -12.76 12.00
CA PHE A 71 15.64 -12.22 12.43
C PHE A 71 15.56 -12.21 13.95
N PHE A 72 15.33 -11.06 14.55
CA PHE A 72 15.16 -10.87 15.98
C PHE A 72 13.67 -10.90 16.33
N ALA A 73 13.21 -12.04 16.83
CA ALA A 73 11.83 -12.25 17.24
C ALA A 73 11.64 -11.81 18.71
N ARG A 74 10.46 -11.28 19.01
CA ARG A 74 10.16 -10.77 20.36
C ARG A 74 10.15 -11.86 21.43
N THR A 75 9.68 -13.07 21.09
CA THR A 75 9.57 -14.22 22.01
C THR A 75 10.13 -15.49 21.38
N SER A 76 10.41 -16.49 22.22
CA SER A 76 10.90 -17.80 21.75
C SER A 76 9.87 -18.53 20.85
N GLU A 77 8.59 -18.42 21.16
CA GLU A 77 7.54 -19.02 20.34
C GLU A 77 7.50 -18.41 18.94
N ARG A 78 7.71 -17.11 18.86
CA ARG A 78 7.77 -16.41 17.57
C ARG A 78 9.02 -16.74 16.79
N ALA A 79 10.17 -16.88 17.46
CA ALA A 79 11.40 -17.33 16.83
C ALA A 79 11.21 -18.71 16.19
N LEU A 80 10.65 -19.67 16.93
CA LEU A 80 10.30 -21.00 16.41
C LEU A 80 9.30 -20.93 15.25
N LEU A 81 8.30 -20.06 15.35
CA LEU A 81 7.30 -19.88 14.28
C LEU A 81 7.93 -19.36 12.99
N VAL A 82 8.78 -18.33 13.10
CA VAL A 82 9.52 -17.76 11.96
C VAL A 82 10.45 -18.81 11.33
N GLU A 83 11.20 -19.54 12.13
CA GLU A 83 12.09 -20.60 11.69
C GLU A 83 11.35 -21.71 10.91
N ASN A 84 10.22 -22.16 11.45
CA ASN A 84 9.41 -23.22 10.85
C ASN A 84 8.67 -22.78 9.56
N LEU A 85 8.23 -21.51 9.49
CA LEU A 85 7.45 -21.02 8.36
C LEU A 85 8.31 -20.49 7.22
N LEU A 86 9.43 -19.82 7.54
CA LEU A 86 10.17 -19.06 6.52
C LEU A 86 11.44 -19.76 6.07
N GLY A 87 12.18 -20.40 6.97
CA GLY A 87 13.46 -21.00 6.68
C GLY A 87 14.52 -20.02 6.14
N GLY A 88 15.75 -20.48 5.97
CA GLY A 88 16.80 -19.70 5.29
C GLY A 88 17.31 -18.45 6.02
N MET A 89 16.87 -18.21 7.25
CA MET A 89 17.35 -17.16 8.16
C MET A 89 17.75 -17.77 9.50
N GLU A 90 18.70 -17.13 10.18
CA GLU A 90 18.92 -17.36 11.60
C GLU A 90 17.82 -16.62 12.39
N THR A 91 17.29 -17.24 13.44
CA THR A 91 16.31 -16.62 14.34
C THR A 91 16.88 -16.48 15.75
N VAL A 92 16.65 -15.33 16.36
CA VAL A 92 17.13 -15.00 17.70
C VAL A 92 15.94 -14.59 18.55
N THR A 93 15.85 -15.15 19.76
CA THR A 93 14.88 -14.71 20.76
C THR A 93 15.36 -13.43 21.43
N GLY A 94 14.51 -12.41 21.41
CA GLY A 94 14.78 -11.06 21.90
C GLY A 94 15.07 -10.09 20.79
N SER A 95 14.30 -9.00 20.76
CA SER A 95 14.37 -7.94 19.74
C SER A 95 14.68 -6.58 20.34
N THR A 96 15.27 -6.53 21.55
CA THR A 96 15.67 -5.26 22.19
C THR A 96 16.93 -4.68 21.54
N ALA A 97 17.09 -3.38 21.57
CA ALA A 97 18.24 -2.70 20.98
C ALA A 97 19.60 -3.25 21.50
N PRO A 98 19.80 -3.56 22.78
CA PRO A 98 21.05 -4.18 23.26
C PRO A 98 21.35 -5.53 22.59
N ILE A 99 20.34 -6.40 22.41
CA ILE A 99 20.53 -7.71 21.78
C ILE A 99 20.93 -7.55 20.31
N VAL A 100 20.23 -6.69 19.57
CA VAL A 100 20.55 -6.40 18.15
C VAL A 100 21.95 -5.78 18.04
N ALA A 101 22.29 -4.84 18.93
CA ALA A 101 23.59 -4.20 18.98
C ALA A 101 24.73 -5.19 19.25
N GLU A 102 24.52 -6.18 20.13
CA GLU A 102 25.51 -7.24 20.39
C GLU A 102 25.82 -8.05 19.12
N TYR A 103 24.78 -8.38 18.34
CA TYR A 103 24.98 -9.07 17.06
C TYR A 103 25.72 -8.19 16.05
N VAL A 104 25.40 -6.90 15.94
CA VAL A 104 26.15 -5.97 15.09
C VAL A 104 27.62 -5.92 15.52
N LYS A 105 27.91 -5.80 16.83
CA LYS A 105 29.30 -5.81 17.38
C LYS A 105 30.05 -7.08 17.00
N LYS A 106 29.41 -8.26 17.10
CA LYS A 106 30.01 -9.55 16.75
C LYS A 106 30.42 -9.64 15.26
N THR A 107 29.75 -8.94 14.37
CA THR A 107 30.12 -8.90 12.95
C THR A 107 31.40 -8.10 12.67
N GLY A 108 31.79 -7.21 13.56
CA GLY A 108 32.89 -6.25 13.37
C GLY A 108 32.63 -5.16 12.34
N LYS A 109 31.41 -5.12 11.75
CA LYS A 109 31.04 -4.21 10.66
C LYS A 109 30.59 -2.87 11.24
N LYS A 110 30.88 -1.79 10.48
CA LYS A 110 30.60 -0.41 10.92
C LYS A 110 29.71 0.37 9.97
N LYS A 111 29.55 -0.08 8.73
CA LYS A 111 28.71 0.57 7.72
C LYS A 111 27.30 -0.02 7.78
N VAL A 112 26.49 0.52 8.69
CA VAL A 112 25.16 0.03 9.03
C VAL A 112 24.10 1.03 8.63
N GLY A 113 23.26 0.66 7.68
CA GLY A 113 22.06 1.43 7.32
C GLY A 113 20.84 1.00 8.13
N ILE A 114 19.88 1.89 8.28
CA ILE A 114 18.54 1.57 8.82
C ILE A 114 17.52 1.71 7.70
N CYS A 115 16.62 0.74 7.59
CA CYS A 115 15.42 0.82 6.76
C CYS A 115 14.18 0.79 7.65
N GLY A 116 13.26 1.73 7.43
CA GLY A 116 12.08 1.92 8.26
C GLY A 116 12.33 2.85 9.48
N LEU A 117 13.33 3.72 9.41
CA LEU A 117 13.64 4.67 10.50
C LEU A 117 12.44 5.55 10.86
N ARG A 118 11.64 5.96 9.89
CA ARG A 118 10.44 6.79 10.11
C ARG A 118 9.42 6.17 11.07
N THR A 119 9.36 4.85 11.14
CA THR A 119 8.41 4.10 11.97
C THR A 119 9.06 3.31 13.09
N MET A 120 10.40 3.42 13.22
CA MET A 120 11.13 2.88 14.35
C MET A 120 10.81 3.68 15.61
N PHE A 121 10.60 3.00 16.74
CA PHE A 121 10.41 3.71 18.00
C PHE A 121 11.63 4.53 18.37
N ALA A 122 11.41 5.76 18.80
CA ALA A 122 12.50 6.69 19.13
C ALA A 122 13.41 6.17 20.24
N ASP A 123 12.85 5.55 21.27
CA ASP A 123 13.60 4.95 22.37
C ASP A 123 14.49 3.78 21.91
N TYR A 124 13.96 2.96 20.99
CA TYR A 124 14.74 1.87 20.39
C TYR A 124 15.93 2.40 19.59
N TYR A 125 15.70 3.41 18.75
CA TYR A 125 16.75 4.05 17.97
C TYR A 125 17.83 4.69 18.85
N LEU A 126 17.42 5.43 19.87
CA LEU A 126 18.34 6.06 20.82
C LEU A 126 19.18 5.02 21.58
N GLN A 127 18.58 3.90 21.98
CA GLN A 127 19.31 2.79 22.59
C GLN A 127 20.31 2.15 21.64
N LEU A 128 19.95 1.92 20.36
CA LEU A 128 20.91 1.43 19.35
C LEU A 128 22.12 2.37 19.20
N CYS A 129 21.89 3.68 19.15
CA CYS A 129 22.95 4.67 19.07
C CYS A 129 23.89 4.63 20.31
N ASN A 130 23.31 4.49 21.50
CA ASN A 130 24.08 4.39 22.76
C ASN A 130 24.90 3.08 22.83
N GLU A 131 24.34 1.98 22.37
CA GLU A 131 25.03 0.68 22.35
C GLU A 131 26.14 0.60 21.30
N LEU A 132 26.03 1.37 20.23
CA LEU A 132 26.91 1.32 19.06
C LEU A 132 27.52 2.71 18.76
N PRO A 133 28.28 3.31 19.70
CA PRO A 133 28.77 4.69 19.55
C PRO A 133 29.78 4.86 18.40
N GLY A 134 30.30 3.76 17.85
CA GLY A 134 31.21 3.78 16.69
C GLY A 134 30.54 3.55 15.35
N VAL A 135 29.20 3.48 15.31
CA VAL A 135 28.38 3.26 14.09
C VAL A 135 27.61 4.54 13.78
N GLU A 136 27.77 5.06 12.57
CA GLU A 136 26.95 6.14 12.05
C GLU A 136 25.70 5.54 11.41
N PHE A 137 24.56 5.68 12.05
CA PHE A 137 23.29 5.24 11.49
C PHE A 137 22.72 6.27 10.54
N LYS A 138 22.40 5.82 9.32
CA LYS A 138 21.70 6.63 8.29
C LYS A 138 20.43 5.93 7.84
N ASP A 139 19.42 6.71 7.49
CA ASP A 139 18.21 6.19 6.85
C ASP A 139 18.50 5.79 5.40
N HIS A 140 18.32 4.51 5.12
CA HIS A 140 18.44 3.92 3.79
C HIS A 140 17.13 3.32 3.29
N SER A 141 15.98 3.81 3.81
CA SER A 141 14.66 3.37 3.37
C SER A 141 14.45 3.57 1.87
N ALA A 142 15.01 4.65 1.30
CA ALA A 142 14.93 4.93 -0.13
C ALA A 142 15.52 3.79 -1.01
N LEU A 143 16.55 3.09 -0.52
CA LEU A 143 17.09 1.92 -1.21
C LEU A 143 16.04 0.83 -1.38
N MET A 144 15.28 0.54 -0.32
CA MET A 144 14.22 -0.44 -0.35
C MET A 144 13.02 0.03 -1.19
N ASP A 145 12.71 1.32 -1.17
CA ASP A 145 11.67 1.89 -2.03
C ASP A 145 12.00 1.67 -3.50
N GLU A 146 13.23 1.97 -3.93
CA GLU A 146 13.68 1.75 -5.31
C GLU A 146 13.57 0.29 -5.76
N VAL A 147 13.94 -0.66 -4.90
CA VAL A 147 13.88 -2.09 -5.19
C VAL A 147 12.43 -2.58 -5.32
N ARG A 148 11.52 -2.02 -4.51
CA ARG A 148 10.10 -2.43 -4.45
C ARG A 148 9.22 -1.78 -5.51
N MET A 149 9.66 -0.64 -6.09
CA MET A 149 8.86 0.09 -7.09
C MET A 149 8.46 -0.77 -8.28
N VAL A 150 9.41 -1.53 -8.85
CA VAL A 150 9.18 -2.38 -10.02
C VAL A 150 8.88 -3.80 -9.55
N LYS A 151 7.66 -4.24 -9.79
CA LYS A 151 7.16 -5.55 -9.35
C LYS A 151 7.66 -6.66 -10.30
N SER A 152 7.99 -7.83 -9.74
CA SER A 152 8.21 -9.04 -10.53
C SER A 152 6.88 -9.58 -11.08
N GLN A 153 6.94 -10.54 -12.00
CA GLN A 153 5.74 -11.20 -12.51
C GLN A 153 4.99 -11.98 -11.41
N GLU A 154 5.73 -12.53 -10.44
CA GLU A 154 5.13 -13.19 -9.28
C GLU A 154 4.41 -12.19 -8.38
N GLU A 155 5.01 -11.02 -8.13
CA GLU A 155 4.40 -9.94 -7.37
C GLU A 155 3.14 -9.41 -8.08
N LEU A 156 3.20 -9.21 -9.41
CA LEU A 156 2.04 -8.78 -10.21
C LEU A 156 0.90 -9.79 -10.19
N HIS A 157 1.19 -11.10 -10.15
CA HIS A 157 0.18 -12.13 -9.97
C HIS A 157 -0.61 -11.91 -8.66
N TRP A 158 0.09 -11.62 -7.56
CA TRP A 158 -0.58 -11.38 -6.27
C TRP A 158 -1.33 -10.05 -6.21
N VAL A 159 -0.82 -9.03 -6.87
CA VAL A 159 -1.54 -7.76 -7.06
C VAL A 159 -2.87 -7.99 -7.81
N ASP A 160 -2.87 -8.78 -8.90
CA ASP A 160 -4.08 -9.14 -9.65
C ASP A 160 -5.10 -9.93 -8.78
N GLN A 161 -4.63 -10.84 -7.91
CA GLN A 161 -5.52 -11.53 -6.97
C GLN A 161 -6.19 -10.56 -5.99
N SER A 162 -5.47 -9.53 -5.53
CA SER A 162 -6.01 -8.48 -4.65
C SER A 162 -7.06 -7.62 -5.37
N ALA A 163 -6.81 -7.27 -6.63
CA ALA A 163 -7.77 -6.53 -7.45
C ALA A 163 -9.09 -7.29 -7.65
N LYS A 164 -9.03 -8.61 -7.83
CA LYS A 164 -10.23 -9.46 -7.91
C LYS A 164 -11.04 -9.47 -6.62
N LEU A 165 -10.38 -9.38 -5.46
CA LEU A 165 -11.07 -9.22 -4.18
C LEU A 165 -11.74 -7.85 -4.09
N GLY A 166 -11.11 -6.78 -4.57
CA GLY A 166 -11.68 -5.44 -4.66
C GLY A 166 -12.95 -5.41 -5.53
N ASP A 167 -12.90 -6.02 -6.72
CA ASP A 167 -14.09 -6.15 -7.59
C ASP A 167 -15.22 -6.94 -6.91
N THR A 168 -14.87 -8.01 -6.20
CA THR A 168 -15.85 -8.82 -5.47
C THR A 168 -16.48 -8.05 -4.31
N ALA A 169 -15.67 -7.28 -3.57
CA ALA A 169 -16.13 -6.40 -2.51
C ALA A 169 -17.11 -5.36 -3.04
N PHE A 170 -16.76 -4.68 -4.12
CA PHE A 170 -17.61 -3.65 -4.74
C PHE A 170 -18.93 -4.23 -5.27
N LYS A 171 -18.88 -5.40 -5.90
CA LYS A 171 -20.09 -6.08 -6.39
C LYS A 171 -21.06 -6.42 -5.25
N LEU A 172 -20.57 -6.93 -4.13
CA LEU A 172 -21.41 -7.18 -2.95
C LEU A 172 -21.90 -5.86 -2.37
N PHE A 173 -20.99 -4.90 -2.13
CA PHE A 173 -21.33 -3.59 -1.59
C PHE A 173 -22.49 -2.94 -2.36
N SER A 174 -22.35 -2.77 -3.68
CA SER A 174 -23.39 -2.15 -4.51
C SER A 174 -24.72 -2.91 -4.49
N SER A 175 -24.72 -4.24 -4.32
CA SER A 175 -25.94 -5.03 -4.23
C SER A 175 -26.66 -4.94 -2.89
N LEU A 176 -25.95 -4.48 -1.84
CA LEU A 176 -26.47 -4.36 -0.50
C LEU A 176 -27.05 -2.97 -0.20
N ILE A 177 -26.72 -1.97 -1.01
CA ILE A 177 -27.22 -0.59 -0.81
C ILE A 177 -28.72 -0.54 -1.08
N GLN A 178 -29.47 -0.11 -0.06
CA GLN A 178 -30.91 0.11 -0.13
C GLN A 178 -31.28 1.24 0.84
N GLU A 179 -32.30 2.03 0.46
CA GLU A 179 -32.84 3.07 1.35
C GLU A 179 -33.26 2.47 2.69
N GLY A 180 -32.86 3.10 3.78
CA GLY A 180 -33.15 2.69 5.15
C GLY A 180 -32.26 1.57 5.70
N ARG A 181 -31.32 1.03 4.91
CA ARG A 181 -30.36 0.05 5.42
C ARG A 181 -29.21 0.75 6.15
N GLU A 182 -28.76 0.16 7.25
CA GLU A 182 -27.66 0.67 8.07
C GLU A 182 -26.30 0.48 7.37
N GLU A 183 -25.48 1.54 7.31
CA GLU A 183 -24.14 1.53 6.66
C GLU A 183 -23.22 0.49 7.31
N GLY A 184 -23.22 0.41 8.65
CA GLY A 184 -22.37 -0.49 9.42
C GLY A 184 -22.62 -1.95 9.13
N GLU A 185 -23.89 -2.37 8.93
CA GLU A 185 -24.24 -3.74 8.54
C GLU A 185 -23.63 -4.08 7.17
N VAL A 186 -23.78 -3.20 6.20
CA VAL A 186 -23.23 -3.40 4.84
C VAL A 186 -21.72 -3.51 4.88
N PHE A 187 -21.05 -2.65 5.65
CA PHE A 187 -19.61 -2.71 5.86
C PHE A 187 -19.16 -4.08 6.38
N LEU A 188 -19.79 -4.54 7.47
CA LEU A 188 -19.41 -5.80 8.12
C LEU A 188 -19.63 -7.01 7.20
N GLU A 189 -20.69 -7.01 6.39
CA GLU A 189 -20.95 -8.09 5.43
C GLU A 189 -19.87 -8.12 4.33
N VAL A 190 -19.48 -6.96 3.81
CA VAL A 190 -18.44 -6.87 2.77
C VAL A 190 -17.09 -7.27 3.33
N GLU A 191 -16.71 -6.77 4.52
CA GLU A 191 -15.45 -7.14 5.18
C GLU A 191 -15.39 -8.64 5.46
N HIS A 192 -16.47 -9.22 6.00
CA HIS A 192 -16.54 -10.64 6.26
C HIS A 192 -16.32 -11.48 5.00
N LEU A 193 -16.96 -11.10 3.88
CA LEU A 193 -16.79 -11.81 2.62
C LEU A 193 -15.34 -11.81 2.16
N VAL A 194 -14.70 -10.65 2.07
CA VAL A 194 -13.33 -10.55 1.54
C VAL A 194 -12.32 -11.24 2.44
N LYS A 195 -12.51 -11.20 3.77
CA LYS A 195 -11.73 -11.98 4.74
C LYS A 195 -11.88 -13.48 4.51
N ARG A 196 -13.07 -13.99 4.29
CA ARG A 196 -13.31 -15.39 3.97
C ARG A 196 -12.69 -15.83 2.65
N LEU A 197 -12.57 -14.91 1.68
CA LEU A 197 -11.94 -15.14 0.39
C LEU A 197 -10.40 -15.05 0.46
N GLY A 198 -9.84 -14.73 1.62
CA GLY A 198 -8.40 -14.76 1.88
C GLY A 198 -7.71 -13.41 1.89
N ALA A 199 -8.44 -12.30 2.03
CA ALA A 199 -7.82 -11.00 2.29
C ALA A 199 -7.07 -11.04 3.63
N GLU A 200 -5.79 -10.72 3.60
CA GLU A 200 -4.96 -10.62 4.81
C GLU A 200 -5.27 -9.35 5.58
N ASN A 201 -5.44 -8.24 4.85
CA ASN A 201 -5.82 -6.97 5.44
C ASN A 201 -6.84 -6.26 4.56
N VAL A 202 -7.69 -5.49 5.21
CA VAL A 202 -8.75 -4.71 4.57
C VAL A 202 -8.77 -3.33 5.20
N TYR A 203 -8.80 -2.32 4.35
CA TYR A 203 -8.90 -0.95 4.77
C TYR A 203 -9.99 -0.28 3.91
N PHE A 204 -11.15 -0.11 4.52
CA PHE A 204 -12.28 0.55 3.87
C PHE A 204 -12.43 1.98 4.37
N MET A 205 -12.74 2.89 3.45
CA MET A 205 -13.30 4.19 3.76
C MET A 205 -14.64 4.28 3.04
N MET A 206 -15.68 4.60 3.76
CA MET A 206 -17.03 4.72 3.24
C MET A 206 -17.66 6.00 3.80
N ALA A 207 -18.61 6.54 3.08
CA ALA A 207 -19.49 7.61 3.56
C ALA A 207 -20.71 7.64 2.67
N ALA A 208 -21.88 7.83 3.26
CA ALA A 208 -23.10 8.16 2.55
C ALA A 208 -23.63 9.49 3.09
N ASP A 209 -23.87 10.43 2.21
CA ASP A 209 -24.37 11.78 2.53
C ASP A 209 -24.64 12.49 1.19
N PRO A 210 -25.59 13.38 1.06
CA PRO A 210 -25.71 14.23 -0.13
C PRO A 210 -24.43 15.04 -0.46
N LYS A 211 -23.55 15.19 0.53
CA LYS A 211 -22.25 15.88 0.43
C LYS A 211 -21.15 15.06 1.11
N PRO A 212 -20.79 13.87 0.60
CA PRO A 212 -19.96 12.95 1.33
C PRO A 212 -18.56 13.51 1.54
N VAL A 213 -18.05 13.32 2.76
CA VAL A 213 -16.64 13.49 3.10
C VAL A 213 -16.07 12.12 3.41
N ALA A 214 -14.99 11.75 2.77
CA ALA A 214 -14.34 10.47 3.04
C ALA A 214 -14.01 10.35 4.53
N LYS A 215 -14.67 9.42 5.20
CA LYS A 215 -14.43 9.12 6.62
C LYS A 215 -13.68 7.80 6.71
N PHE A 216 -12.73 7.73 7.64
CA PHE A 216 -12.32 6.44 8.17
C PHE A 216 -13.51 5.86 8.92
N MET A 217 -13.80 4.59 8.68
CA MET A 217 -14.93 3.97 9.34
C MET A 217 -14.66 3.79 10.84
N ASP A 218 -15.06 4.74 11.61
CA ASP A 218 -15.73 4.42 12.86
C ASP A 218 -17.13 3.97 12.47
N LEU A 219 -17.57 2.81 12.97
CA LEU A 219 -18.88 2.24 12.65
C LEU A 219 -19.95 3.34 12.71
N ALA A 220 -20.30 3.88 11.55
CA ALA A 220 -21.41 4.80 11.43
C ALA A 220 -22.68 3.94 11.44
N PHE A 221 -23.59 4.26 12.34
CA PHE A 221 -24.91 3.62 12.42
C PHE A 221 -25.95 4.46 11.65
N ASP A 222 -25.49 5.25 10.68
CA ASP A 222 -26.35 5.99 9.78
C ASP A 222 -27.00 5.05 8.76
N HIS A 223 -28.09 5.49 8.17
CA HIS A 223 -28.86 4.70 7.21
C HIS A 223 -28.77 5.38 5.84
N TYR A 224 -28.67 4.57 4.78
CA TYR A 224 -28.69 5.13 3.43
C TYR A 224 -30.01 5.80 3.14
N GLU A 225 -29.95 7.03 2.63
CA GLU A 225 -31.10 7.83 2.27
C GLU A 225 -31.12 8.16 0.77
N LYS A 226 -32.31 8.33 0.22
CA LYS A 226 -32.46 8.75 -1.17
C LYS A 226 -31.88 10.15 -1.39
N GLY A 227 -30.99 10.25 -2.36
CA GLY A 227 -30.23 11.48 -2.65
C GLY A 227 -28.78 11.43 -2.16
N ASP A 228 -28.40 10.38 -1.43
CA ASP A 228 -27.02 10.19 -1.02
C ASP A 228 -26.10 9.92 -2.22
N LEU A 229 -24.91 10.52 -2.13
CA LEU A 229 -23.73 10.07 -2.82
C LEU A 229 -22.98 9.13 -1.88
N ILE A 230 -22.75 7.92 -2.33
CA ILE A 230 -22.18 6.86 -1.50
C ILE A 230 -20.76 6.58 -1.97
N PHE A 231 -19.81 6.92 -1.14
CA PHE A 231 -18.40 6.71 -1.38
C PHE A 231 -17.95 5.34 -0.88
N PHE A 232 -17.24 4.62 -1.72
CA PHE A 232 -16.63 3.33 -1.41
C PHE A 232 -15.16 3.32 -1.82
N ASN A 233 -14.25 3.32 -0.87
CA ASN A 233 -12.84 3.07 -1.07
C ASN A 233 -12.47 1.72 -0.44
N ALA A 234 -11.91 0.84 -1.23
CA ALA A 234 -11.44 -0.46 -0.77
C ALA A 234 -9.96 -0.63 -1.07
N GLU A 235 -9.15 -0.64 -0.01
CA GLU A 235 -7.74 -1.00 -0.07
C GLU A 235 -7.57 -2.39 0.53
N ILE A 236 -7.34 -3.37 -0.30
CA ILE A 236 -7.34 -4.78 0.09
C ILE A 236 -5.98 -5.40 -0.18
N ALA A 237 -5.35 -5.90 0.88
CA ALA A 237 -4.23 -6.81 0.75
C ALA A 237 -4.75 -8.24 0.59
N GLY A 238 -4.54 -8.83 -0.57
CA GLY A 238 -4.91 -10.20 -0.87
C GLY A 238 -3.96 -11.22 -0.22
N PRO A 239 -4.01 -12.48 -0.68
CA PRO A 239 -3.37 -13.61 0.00
C PRO A 239 -1.87 -13.54 0.21
N ALA A 240 -1.12 -12.71 -0.50
CA ALA A 240 0.33 -12.52 -0.30
C ALA A 240 0.67 -11.13 0.23
N GLY A 241 -0.34 -10.37 0.70
CA GLY A 241 -0.18 -9.08 1.33
C GLY A 241 0.02 -7.91 0.39
N TYR A 242 -0.15 -8.09 -0.91
CA TYR A 242 -0.10 -7.00 -1.88
C TYR A 242 -1.43 -6.26 -1.88
N TYR A 243 -1.36 -4.94 -1.75
CA TYR A 243 -2.51 -4.06 -1.78
C TYR A 243 -2.90 -3.66 -3.21
N THR A 244 -4.19 -3.48 -3.41
CA THR A 244 -4.79 -2.69 -4.49
C THR A 244 -5.86 -1.79 -3.93
N GLN A 245 -6.13 -0.68 -4.62
CA GLN A 245 -7.15 0.28 -4.24
C GLN A 245 -8.19 0.43 -5.35
N LEU A 246 -9.45 0.33 -4.96
CA LEU A 246 -10.61 0.60 -5.79
C LEU A 246 -11.43 1.71 -5.15
N VAL A 247 -11.67 2.79 -5.87
CA VAL A 247 -12.51 3.90 -5.39
C VAL A 247 -13.71 4.08 -6.32
N ARG A 248 -14.91 4.06 -5.76
CA ARG A 248 -16.16 4.28 -6.48
C ARG A 248 -17.07 5.22 -5.70
N THR A 249 -17.80 6.03 -6.44
CA THR A 249 -18.96 6.75 -5.90
C THR A 249 -20.22 6.23 -6.57
N LEU A 250 -21.25 5.98 -5.78
CA LEU A 250 -22.59 5.58 -6.22
C LEU A 250 -23.56 6.70 -5.85
N SER A 251 -24.74 6.70 -6.46
CA SER A 251 -25.83 7.61 -6.08
C SER A 251 -27.10 6.81 -5.80
N LEU A 252 -27.71 7.02 -4.64
CA LEU A 252 -29.00 6.42 -4.31
C LEU A 252 -30.12 7.30 -4.85
N GLY A 253 -30.61 6.95 -6.03
CA GLY A 253 -31.47 7.78 -6.86
C GLY A 253 -30.69 8.75 -7.74
N LYS A 254 -31.42 9.62 -8.48
CA LYS A 254 -30.82 10.54 -9.45
C LYS A 254 -29.87 11.54 -8.77
N PRO A 255 -28.58 11.59 -9.15
CA PRO A 255 -27.65 12.58 -8.63
C PRO A 255 -28.05 13.99 -9.09
N ASN A 256 -27.68 15.01 -8.31
CA ASN A 256 -27.82 16.39 -8.75
C ASN A 256 -26.84 16.72 -9.89
N ASP A 257 -27.05 17.83 -10.59
CA ASP A 257 -26.27 18.19 -11.79
C ASP A 257 -24.79 18.47 -11.45
N GLU A 258 -24.50 18.98 -10.24
CA GLU A 258 -23.12 19.21 -9.77
C GLU A 258 -22.36 17.88 -9.57
N ALA A 259 -22.99 16.92 -8.90
CA ALA A 259 -22.42 15.60 -8.69
C ALA A 259 -22.23 14.83 -9.99
N ALA A 260 -23.20 14.88 -10.90
CA ALA A 260 -23.09 14.27 -12.22
C ALA A 260 -21.92 14.85 -13.02
N LYS A 261 -21.79 16.18 -13.05
CA LYS A 261 -20.67 16.86 -13.71
C LYS A 261 -19.32 16.54 -13.06
N ALA A 262 -19.25 16.47 -11.72
CA ALA A 262 -18.02 16.10 -11.03
C ALA A 262 -17.60 14.65 -11.34
N ALA A 263 -18.56 13.73 -11.45
CA ALA A 263 -18.29 12.35 -11.86
C ALA A 263 -17.72 12.29 -13.30
N GLU A 264 -18.31 13.04 -14.24
CA GLU A 264 -17.78 13.16 -15.62
C GLU A 264 -16.33 13.66 -15.62
N VAL A 265 -16.02 14.65 -14.77
CA VAL A 265 -14.64 15.17 -14.64
C VAL A 265 -13.69 14.12 -14.09
N CYS A 266 -14.07 13.37 -13.06
CA CYS A 266 -13.25 12.26 -12.55
C CYS A 266 -12.98 11.21 -13.63
N LEU A 267 -14.01 10.80 -14.39
CA LEU A 267 -13.91 9.82 -15.46
C LEU A 267 -13.02 10.29 -16.60
N LYS A 268 -13.19 11.55 -17.02
CA LYS A 268 -12.34 12.20 -18.02
C LYS A 268 -10.89 12.20 -17.58
N THR A 269 -10.61 12.64 -16.35
CA THR A 269 -9.28 12.69 -15.78
C THR A 269 -8.63 11.29 -15.75
N LEU A 270 -9.33 10.26 -15.29
CA LEU A 270 -8.84 8.88 -15.32
C LEU A 270 -8.50 8.42 -16.74
N SER A 271 -9.38 8.74 -17.72
CA SER A 271 -9.16 8.36 -19.13
C SER A 271 -7.95 9.06 -19.76
N GLU A 272 -7.71 10.33 -19.41
CA GLU A 272 -6.54 11.09 -19.87
C GLU A 272 -5.24 10.50 -19.31
N VAL A 273 -5.24 10.13 -18.03
CA VAL A 273 -4.07 9.58 -17.35
C VAL A 273 -3.77 8.13 -17.75
N ASP A 274 -4.77 7.33 -18.13
CA ASP A 274 -4.58 5.94 -18.59
C ASP A 274 -3.45 5.84 -19.64
N GLY A 275 -3.44 6.75 -20.63
CA GLY A 275 -2.41 6.79 -21.69
C GLY A 275 -1.05 7.33 -21.24
N MET A 276 -0.98 7.99 -20.09
CA MET A 276 0.26 8.55 -19.55
C MET A 276 1.04 7.56 -18.67
N LEU A 277 0.40 6.50 -18.17
CA LEU A 277 1.03 5.53 -17.27
C LEU A 277 1.93 4.53 -18.03
N LYS A 278 3.00 5.06 -18.64
CA LYS A 278 3.97 4.29 -19.42
C LYS A 278 5.42 4.67 -19.08
N PRO A 279 6.40 3.78 -19.38
CA PRO A 279 7.80 4.03 -19.11
C PRO A 279 8.29 5.36 -19.68
N GLY A 280 9.09 6.09 -18.91
CA GLY A 280 9.67 7.39 -19.29
C GLY A 280 8.85 8.61 -18.88
N VAL A 281 7.58 8.46 -18.50
CA VAL A 281 6.75 9.58 -18.01
C VAL A 281 7.09 9.88 -16.55
N MET A 282 7.14 11.16 -16.19
CA MET A 282 7.39 11.60 -14.81
C MET A 282 6.09 11.63 -13.99
N THR A 283 6.16 11.22 -12.75
CA THR A 283 5.02 11.28 -11.81
C THR A 283 4.47 12.68 -11.62
N THR A 284 5.35 13.69 -11.65
CA THR A 284 4.97 15.10 -11.57
C THR A 284 4.21 15.59 -12.80
N ASP A 285 4.43 15.01 -13.99
CA ASP A 285 3.67 15.34 -15.20
C ASP A 285 2.26 14.77 -15.14
N ILE A 286 2.13 13.55 -14.60
CA ILE A 286 0.82 12.92 -14.33
C ILE A 286 0.03 13.78 -13.33
N TYR A 287 0.67 14.20 -12.25
CA TYR A 287 0.03 15.07 -11.25
C TYR A 287 -0.48 16.37 -11.88
N ARG A 288 0.36 17.05 -12.68
CA ARG A 288 -0.05 18.29 -13.38
C ARG A 288 -1.23 18.07 -14.31
N ALA A 289 -1.25 16.97 -15.07
CA ALA A 289 -2.36 16.63 -15.96
C ALA A 289 -3.66 16.43 -15.17
N ILE A 290 -3.61 15.76 -13.99
CA ILE A 290 -4.77 15.58 -13.12
C ILE A 290 -5.30 16.93 -12.62
N VAL A 291 -4.41 17.80 -12.11
CA VAL A 291 -4.78 19.13 -11.62
C VAL A 291 -5.42 19.95 -12.74
N GLU A 292 -4.79 20.01 -13.92
CA GLU A 292 -5.27 20.76 -15.08
C GLU A 292 -6.65 20.25 -15.55
N SER A 293 -6.85 18.94 -15.63
CA SER A 293 -8.11 18.34 -16.04
C SER A 293 -9.26 18.73 -15.10
N ILE A 294 -9.02 18.72 -13.78
CA ILE A 294 -10.03 19.09 -12.78
C ILE A 294 -10.26 20.59 -12.77
N GLU A 295 -9.21 21.41 -12.71
CA GLU A 295 -9.34 22.87 -12.54
C GLU A 295 -9.88 23.56 -13.80
N SER A 296 -9.48 23.12 -14.99
CA SER A 296 -10.05 23.61 -16.26
C SER A 296 -11.55 23.32 -16.40
N SER A 297 -12.07 22.33 -15.67
CA SER A 297 -13.49 21.99 -15.61
C SER A 297 -14.29 22.84 -14.62
N GLY A 298 -13.62 23.77 -13.90
CA GLY A 298 -14.24 24.69 -12.95
C GLY A 298 -14.39 24.14 -11.53
N PHE A 299 -13.76 22.99 -11.24
CA PHE A 299 -13.71 22.41 -9.89
C PHE A 299 -12.34 22.65 -9.24
N LYS A 300 -12.25 22.32 -7.95
CA LYS A 300 -10.98 22.25 -7.23
C LYS A 300 -10.63 20.81 -6.93
N MET A 301 -9.33 20.51 -6.99
CA MET A 301 -8.81 19.23 -6.53
C MET A 301 -8.83 19.16 -5.01
N GLY A 302 -9.19 17.99 -4.45
CA GLY A 302 -9.21 17.74 -3.01
C GLY A 302 -7.85 17.23 -2.49
N LEU A 303 -7.74 15.92 -2.27
CA LEU A 303 -6.53 15.28 -1.74
C LEU A 303 -5.49 15.02 -2.85
N HIS A 304 -4.34 14.44 -2.47
CA HIS A 304 -3.32 13.95 -3.41
C HIS A 304 -3.92 13.00 -4.45
N SER A 305 -3.31 12.98 -5.64
CA SER A 305 -3.91 12.36 -6.83
C SER A 305 -3.64 10.87 -6.97
N GLY A 306 -2.74 10.29 -6.16
CA GLY A 306 -2.38 8.88 -6.24
C GLY A 306 -1.04 8.55 -5.62
N HIS A 307 -0.69 7.28 -5.67
CA HIS A 307 0.54 6.72 -5.10
C HIS A 307 0.81 5.33 -5.67
N SER A 308 2.01 4.81 -5.46
CA SER A 308 2.27 3.38 -5.67
C SER A 308 1.72 2.54 -4.52
N GLN A 309 1.43 1.29 -4.81
CA GLN A 309 1.07 0.25 -3.84
C GLN A 309 1.87 -1.03 -4.05
N GLY A 310 1.91 -1.83 -3.01
CA GLY A 310 2.53 -3.14 -2.99
C GLY A 310 2.29 -3.82 -1.65
N LEU A 311 3.35 -4.12 -0.90
CA LEU A 311 3.24 -4.69 0.45
C LEU A 311 2.83 -3.64 1.51
N ASP A 312 2.86 -2.35 1.16
CA ASP A 312 2.29 -1.25 1.93
C ASP A 312 1.16 -0.58 1.15
N ILE A 313 0.22 0.03 1.88
CA ILE A 313 -0.87 0.84 1.29
C ILE A 313 -0.27 2.01 0.52
N PHE A 314 0.73 2.68 1.09
CA PHE A 314 1.46 3.77 0.46
C PHE A 314 2.91 3.35 0.21
N GLU A 315 3.29 3.24 -1.05
CA GLU A 315 4.68 3.09 -1.51
C GLU A 315 5.06 4.28 -2.39
N ARG A 316 6.35 4.51 -2.56
CA ARG A 316 6.84 5.43 -3.59
C ARG A 316 6.75 4.80 -4.97
N PRO A 317 6.48 5.60 -6.03
CA PRO A 317 6.29 7.04 -6.01
C PRO A 317 4.91 7.49 -5.53
N LEU A 318 4.86 8.73 -5.02
CA LEU A 318 3.62 9.47 -4.82
C LEU A 318 3.30 10.28 -6.09
N ILE A 319 2.03 10.45 -6.39
CA ILE A 319 1.59 11.31 -7.50
C ILE A 319 1.27 12.69 -6.93
N ASN A 320 2.30 13.52 -6.85
CA ASN A 320 2.26 14.89 -6.35
C ASN A 320 3.29 15.76 -7.08
N ASP A 321 3.45 17.01 -6.67
CA ASP A 321 4.35 18.00 -7.28
C ASP A 321 5.83 17.86 -6.88
N SER A 322 6.13 17.05 -5.87
CA SER A 322 7.46 16.96 -5.24
C SER A 322 8.15 15.61 -5.42
N ASP A 323 7.43 14.52 -5.65
CA ASP A 323 8.02 13.18 -5.84
C ASP A 323 8.28 12.87 -7.33
N ALA A 324 9.36 13.44 -7.88
CA ALA A 324 9.74 13.31 -9.28
C ALA A 324 10.41 11.96 -9.57
N VAL A 325 9.62 10.97 -9.97
CA VAL A 325 10.08 9.62 -10.35
C VAL A 325 9.68 9.32 -11.78
N THR A 326 10.63 8.80 -12.58
CA THR A 326 10.34 8.30 -13.92
C THR A 326 9.69 6.93 -13.84
N LEU A 327 8.50 6.78 -14.43
CA LEU A 327 7.81 5.49 -14.48
C LEU A 327 8.62 4.44 -15.24
N LYS A 328 8.54 3.21 -14.76
CA LYS A 328 9.10 2.01 -15.38
C LYS A 328 8.01 0.97 -15.55
N GLU A 329 8.18 0.11 -16.53
CA GLU A 329 7.29 -1.04 -16.73
C GLU A 329 7.19 -1.89 -15.45
N ASN A 330 6.00 -2.43 -15.18
CA ASN A 330 5.66 -3.22 -13.99
C ASN A 330 5.62 -2.43 -12.66
N MET A 331 5.65 -1.10 -12.69
CA MET A 331 5.22 -0.32 -11.52
C MET A 331 3.71 -0.46 -11.34
N VAL A 332 3.26 -0.49 -10.07
CA VAL A 332 1.84 -0.50 -9.70
C VAL A 332 1.48 0.87 -9.14
N ILE A 333 0.59 1.56 -9.83
CA ILE A 333 0.21 2.94 -9.52
C ILE A 333 -1.30 3.02 -9.29
N VAL A 334 -1.69 3.66 -8.22
CA VAL A 334 -3.08 4.08 -7.96
C VAL A 334 -3.25 5.51 -8.43
N ILE A 335 -4.31 5.76 -9.17
CA ILE A 335 -4.75 7.11 -9.55
C ILE A 335 -6.17 7.29 -9.03
N HIS A 336 -6.39 8.33 -8.25
CA HIS A 336 -7.69 8.60 -7.62
C HIS A 336 -8.01 10.10 -7.61
N PRO A 337 -8.45 10.67 -8.76
CA PRO A 337 -8.90 12.06 -8.81
C PRO A 337 -10.02 12.29 -7.78
N HIS A 338 -9.86 13.37 -7.01
CA HIS A 338 -10.80 13.82 -6.00
C HIS A 338 -11.23 15.25 -6.31
N VAL A 339 -12.49 15.41 -6.68
CA VAL A 339 -13.11 16.68 -7.05
C VAL A 339 -13.90 17.22 -5.88
N LEU A 340 -13.57 18.42 -5.40
CA LEU A 340 -14.35 19.10 -4.37
C LEU A 340 -15.61 19.70 -4.99
N LEU A 341 -16.76 19.39 -4.41
CA LEU A 341 -18.04 19.98 -4.82
C LEU A 341 -18.19 21.38 -4.22
N PRO A 342 -18.52 22.42 -5.00
CA PRO A 342 -18.80 23.76 -4.49
C PRO A 342 -19.86 23.80 -3.38
N SER A 343 -20.84 22.91 -3.44
CA SER A 343 -21.88 22.77 -2.42
C SER A 343 -21.39 22.12 -1.12
N GLY A 344 -20.19 21.55 -1.10
CA GLY A 344 -19.57 20.78 -0.02
C GLY A 344 -19.47 19.30 -0.31
N GLY A 345 -18.57 18.60 0.36
CA GLY A 345 -18.22 17.20 0.09
C GLY A 345 -17.34 17.03 -1.13
N GLY A 346 -17.29 15.81 -1.68
CA GLY A 346 -16.44 15.49 -2.81
C GLY A 346 -16.93 14.33 -3.65
N MET A 347 -16.49 14.31 -4.90
CA MET A 347 -16.61 13.19 -5.83
C MET A 347 -15.24 12.52 -5.93
N TRP A 348 -15.17 11.23 -5.66
CA TRP A 348 -13.92 10.49 -5.67
C TRP A 348 -14.05 9.19 -6.46
N MET A 349 -13.16 8.98 -7.40
CA MET A 349 -13.07 7.77 -8.20
C MET A 349 -11.60 7.36 -8.32
N GLY A 350 -11.31 6.08 -8.37
CA GLY A 350 -9.92 5.65 -8.43
C GLY A 350 -9.72 4.21 -8.88
N GLU A 351 -8.53 3.97 -9.40
CA GLU A 351 -8.11 2.72 -10.00
C GLU A 351 -6.67 2.38 -9.66
N THR A 352 -6.38 1.08 -9.56
CA THR A 352 -5.02 0.57 -9.57
C THR A 352 -4.63 0.11 -10.98
N TYR A 353 -3.43 0.51 -11.40
CA TYR A 353 -2.86 0.19 -12.70
C TYR A 353 -1.51 -0.50 -12.58
N VAL A 354 -1.19 -1.31 -13.58
CA VAL A 354 0.18 -1.71 -13.89
C VAL A 354 0.66 -0.83 -15.04
N VAL A 355 1.84 -0.25 -14.89
CA VAL A 355 2.51 0.51 -15.95
C VAL A 355 2.98 -0.44 -17.03
N THR A 356 2.54 -0.22 -18.29
CA THR A 356 2.97 -0.99 -19.46
C THR A 356 3.49 -0.07 -20.57
N THR A 357 4.10 -0.64 -21.60
CA THR A 357 4.56 0.13 -22.78
C THR A 357 3.42 0.83 -23.53
N GLU A 358 2.20 0.30 -23.43
CA GLU A 358 1.02 0.82 -24.12
C GLU A 358 0.24 1.86 -23.29
N GLY A 359 0.54 1.98 -22.00
CA GLY A 359 -0.17 2.82 -21.02
C GLY A 359 -0.48 2.08 -19.74
N GLY A 360 -1.35 2.62 -18.92
CA GLY A 360 -1.81 1.99 -17.67
C GLY A 360 -2.76 0.81 -17.93
N GLN A 361 -2.33 -0.39 -17.60
CA GLN A 361 -3.23 -1.54 -17.60
C GLN A 361 -4.06 -1.53 -16.31
N ARG A 362 -5.33 -1.21 -16.43
CA ARG A 362 -6.29 -1.23 -15.33
C ARG A 362 -6.45 -2.64 -14.77
N LEU A 363 -6.40 -2.80 -13.45
CA LEU A 363 -6.53 -4.10 -12.79
C LEU A 363 -7.97 -4.45 -12.43
N HIS A 364 -8.75 -3.48 -11.94
CA HIS A 364 -10.15 -3.71 -11.59
C HIS A 364 -11.03 -3.77 -12.83
N ARG A 365 -12.02 -4.66 -12.81
CA ARG A 365 -12.96 -4.90 -13.92
C ARG A 365 -14.33 -4.26 -13.71
N SER A 366 -14.62 -3.82 -12.48
CA SER A 366 -15.86 -3.11 -12.14
C SER A 366 -16.01 -1.83 -12.95
N ASN A 367 -17.27 -1.46 -13.27
CA ASN A 367 -17.55 -0.24 -13.99
C ASN A 367 -17.01 0.99 -13.24
N ARG A 368 -16.52 1.99 -13.98
CA ARG A 368 -16.04 3.27 -13.46
C ARG A 368 -17.15 4.31 -13.33
N ASP A 369 -18.21 4.17 -14.10
CA ASP A 369 -19.27 5.18 -14.17
C ASP A 369 -19.92 5.41 -12.79
N LEU A 370 -20.48 6.58 -12.60
CA LEU A 370 -21.32 6.84 -11.44
C LEU A 370 -22.53 5.89 -11.47
N ASN A 371 -22.51 4.89 -10.61
CA ASN A 371 -23.60 3.93 -10.50
C ASN A 371 -24.80 4.58 -9.81
N VAL A 372 -25.92 4.67 -10.52
CA VAL A 372 -27.20 5.12 -9.96
C VAL A 372 -28.00 3.90 -9.53
N LEU A 373 -28.31 3.81 -8.24
CA LEU A 373 -29.07 2.74 -7.62
C LEU A 373 -30.54 3.14 -7.41
#